data_e614b7dc229df293ccbf543a0dfbdddd
#
_entry.id   e614b7dc229df293ccbf543a0dfbdddd
#
_cell.length_a   1.000
_cell.length_b   1.000
_cell.length_c   1.000
_cell.angle_alpha   90.00
_cell.angle_beta   90.00
_cell.angle_gamma   90.00
#
_symmetry.space_group_name_H-M   'P 1'
#
loop_
_entity.id
_entity.type
_entity.pdbx_description
1 polymer ?
#
loop_
_entity_poly.entity_id
_entity_poly.type
_entity_poly.pdbx_seq_one_letter_code
_entity_poly.pdbx_strand_id
1 'polypeptide(L)'
;MESMDKVKDLLKKIYGQETASLALDRITPVIEKYSVKKRKKESYFSQEDVVLITYGDSLKKDGEAPLATLHEFANRYLKGAVSNIHFLPFFPYSSDDGFSVMDFFEIDPELGTWQEVAAIGQDFELMFDYVVNHFSSKGQWFQNYLEGKEGFTELAMEVDPAIDLSMVTRPRSLPLLSEYKKKDGQAVHLWTTFSADQIDFNFKSLDVLEKMIDVLLFYADQGATILRLDAIAYLWKEIGTNCIHLSQTHDMVKLFRAVLDLVAPDVIILTETNVPHDENISYFGDGHDEAQMVYNFTLPPLLFYAMVKEDATVLSQWAKGLYLESANNTFFNFTASHDGIGVRPLEGILDPAELDGLIEIVKANGGRVSYKQNPDGSESPYELNITYVDAILAGTTSSRADKFLASQAIQYALPGVPATYIHSLLGSRNWVEGVKQTGRARTINREKLPVDKLISELNDPESFRARVFFSYLNLIKTRKKQSAFHPNAGFSILQIDPKVFGIKRYGKDQSIYALTNI
;
A
#
# COMPACT_ATOMS: atom_id res chain seq x y z
N MET A 1 -32.70 3.54 2.08
CA MET A 1 -33.09 4.17 0.79
C MET A 1 -31.99 5.11 0.31
N GLU A 2 -31.56 6.09 1.10
CA GLU A 2 -30.50 7.06 0.69
C GLU A 2 -29.20 6.45 0.15
N SER A 3 -28.73 5.35 0.73
CA SER A 3 -27.43 4.75 0.33
C SER A 3 -27.50 3.95 -0.98
N MET A 4 -28.62 3.29 -1.29
CA MET A 4 -28.80 2.62 -2.60
C MET A 4 -29.04 3.63 -3.72
N ASP A 5 -29.68 4.76 -3.44
CA ASP A 5 -29.83 5.86 -4.39
C ASP A 5 -28.47 6.46 -4.75
N LYS A 6 -27.54 6.59 -3.77
CA LYS A 6 -26.15 7.02 -4.02
C LYS A 6 -25.43 6.06 -4.97
N VAL A 7 -25.54 4.75 -4.76
CA VAL A 7 -24.96 3.74 -5.68
C VAL A 7 -25.52 3.91 -7.09
N LYS A 8 -26.85 4.05 -7.22
CA LYS A 8 -27.50 4.25 -8.52
C LYS A 8 -27.05 5.51 -9.24
N ASP A 9 -26.87 6.61 -8.52
CA ASP A 9 -26.43 7.88 -9.11
C ASP A 9 -24.96 7.82 -9.55
N LEU A 10 -24.09 7.13 -8.80
CA LEU A 10 -22.72 6.86 -9.20
C LEU A 10 -22.64 5.98 -10.45
N LEU A 11 -23.47 4.92 -10.52
CA LEU A 11 -23.55 4.09 -11.72
C LEU A 11 -23.99 4.89 -12.96
N LYS A 12 -24.95 5.83 -12.81
CA LYS A 12 -25.35 6.73 -13.91
C LYS A 12 -24.17 7.62 -14.35
N LYS A 13 -23.38 8.10 -13.40
CA LYS A 13 -22.25 8.97 -13.67
C LYS A 13 -21.12 8.22 -14.41
N ILE A 14 -20.88 6.96 -14.03
CA ILE A 14 -19.81 6.12 -14.60
C ILE A 14 -20.22 5.54 -15.96
N TYR A 15 -21.40 4.95 -16.05
CA TYR A 15 -21.85 4.15 -17.20
C TYR A 15 -22.94 4.80 -18.05
N GLY A 16 -23.45 5.95 -17.65
CA GLY A 16 -24.58 6.62 -18.31
C GLY A 16 -25.95 6.09 -17.90
N GLN A 17 -26.98 6.84 -18.22
CA GLN A 17 -28.36 6.61 -17.76
C GLN A 17 -28.93 5.26 -18.19
N GLU A 18 -28.64 4.82 -19.42
CA GLU A 18 -29.19 3.59 -19.99
C GLU A 18 -28.59 2.33 -19.35
N THR A 19 -27.26 2.34 -19.16
CA THR A 19 -26.51 1.18 -18.61
C THR A 19 -26.63 1.08 -17.09
N ALA A 20 -26.86 2.18 -16.39
CA ALA A 20 -26.88 2.23 -14.92
C ALA A 20 -27.94 1.30 -14.30
N SER A 21 -29.12 1.14 -14.94
CA SER A 21 -30.16 0.22 -14.43
C SER A 21 -29.67 -1.22 -14.49
N LEU A 22 -29.11 -1.63 -15.61
CA LEU A 22 -28.55 -2.97 -15.77
C LEU A 22 -27.38 -3.21 -14.79
N ALA A 23 -26.50 -2.23 -14.63
CA ALA A 23 -25.42 -2.32 -13.65
C ALA A 23 -25.95 -2.53 -12.23
N LEU A 24 -26.96 -1.77 -11.83
CA LEU A 24 -27.60 -1.90 -10.52
C LEU A 24 -28.24 -3.28 -10.33
N ASP A 25 -28.99 -3.76 -11.34
CA ASP A 25 -29.64 -5.08 -11.32
C ASP A 25 -28.61 -6.21 -11.17
N ARG A 26 -27.42 -6.05 -11.75
CA ARG A 26 -26.33 -7.03 -11.65
C ARG A 26 -25.63 -7.03 -10.29
N ILE A 27 -25.32 -5.85 -9.72
CA ILE A 27 -24.59 -5.79 -8.45
C ILE A 27 -25.49 -5.95 -7.23
N THR A 28 -26.80 -5.71 -7.32
CA THR A 28 -27.73 -5.85 -6.19
C THR A 28 -27.70 -7.25 -5.57
N PRO A 29 -27.80 -8.36 -6.33
CA PRO A 29 -27.70 -9.70 -5.76
C PRO A 29 -26.35 -9.97 -5.08
N VAL A 30 -25.27 -9.39 -5.61
CA VAL A 30 -23.92 -9.50 -5.01
C VAL A 30 -23.89 -8.78 -3.67
N ILE A 31 -24.45 -7.56 -3.59
CA ILE A 31 -24.52 -6.79 -2.35
C ILE A 31 -25.36 -7.54 -1.29
N GLU A 32 -26.49 -8.11 -1.69
CA GLU A 32 -27.41 -8.85 -0.80
C GLU A 32 -26.83 -10.18 -0.30
N LYS A 33 -25.84 -10.76 -1.00
CA LYS A 33 -25.15 -11.99 -0.60
C LYS A 33 -24.38 -11.81 0.71
N TYR A 34 -23.92 -10.59 1.03
CA TYR A 34 -23.04 -10.34 2.16
C TYR A 34 -23.74 -9.58 3.28
N SER A 35 -23.43 -9.95 4.51
CA SER A 35 -23.94 -9.30 5.72
C SER A 35 -22.83 -9.23 6.77
N VAL A 36 -21.97 -8.22 6.63
CA VAL A 36 -20.82 -8.06 7.52
C VAL A 36 -21.26 -7.51 8.88
N LYS A 37 -20.79 -8.13 9.95
CA LYS A 37 -21.09 -7.70 11.31
C LYS A 37 -20.52 -6.31 11.57
N LYS A 38 -21.40 -5.34 11.80
CA LYS A 38 -21.00 -3.96 12.14
C LYS A 38 -20.20 -3.94 13.43
N ARG A 39 -19.11 -3.18 13.45
CA ARG A 39 -18.31 -2.92 14.63
C ARG A 39 -18.87 -1.67 15.33
N LYS A 40 -18.89 -1.67 16.66
CA LYS A 40 -19.24 -0.47 17.42
C LYS A 40 -17.99 0.41 17.58
N LYS A 41 -17.56 1.07 16.52
CA LYS A 41 -16.52 2.11 16.60
C LYS A 41 -17.18 3.50 16.58
N GLU A 42 -16.74 4.40 17.46
CA GLU A 42 -17.20 5.81 17.49
C GLU A 42 -16.50 6.64 16.39
N SER A 43 -15.34 6.21 15.92
CA SER A 43 -14.60 6.81 14.83
C SER A 43 -13.79 5.77 14.07
N TYR A 44 -13.38 6.09 12.84
CA TYR A 44 -12.48 5.24 12.05
C TYR A 44 -11.11 5.05 12.70
N PHE A 45 -10.61 6.05 13.42
CA PHE A 45 -9.23 6.10 13.88
C PHE A 45 -9.11 6.35 15.38
N SER A 46 -8.01 5.86 15.94
CA SER A 46 -7.59 6.13 17.31
C SER A 46 -6.06 6.19 17.42
N GLN A 47 -5.54 6.70 18.53
CA GLN A 47 -4.09 6.63 18.82
C GLN A 47 -3.59 5.20 19.02
N GLU A 48 -4.48 4.24 19.15
CA GLU A 48 -4.15 2.82 19.31
C GLU A 48 -3.83 2.14 17.97
N ASP A 49 -4.21 2.78 16.85
CA ASP A 49 -4.02 2.20 15.54
C ASP A 49 -2.55 2.26 15.14
N VAL A 50 -2.00 1.07 14.91
CA VAL A 50 -0.62 0.82 14.43
C VAL A 50 -0.66 -0.40 13.53
N VAL A 51 -0.25 -0.25 12.28
CA VAL A 51 -0.30 -1.31 11.28
C VAL A 51 1.07 -1.96 11.12
N LEU A 52 1.12 -3.29 11.16
CA LEU A 52 2.27 -4.07 10.69
C LEU A 52 2.06 -4.44 9.23
N ILE A 53 2.97 -4.04 8.35
CA ILE A 53 2.98 -4.46 6.94
C ILE A 53 3.87 -5.70 6.83
N THR A 54 3.35 -6.81 6.29
CA THR A 54 4.10 -8.07 6.16
C THR A 54 3.56 -8.95 5.05
N TYR A 55 4.43 -9.77 4.46
CA TYR A 55 3.98 -10.96 3.73
C TYR A 55 3.56 -12.06 4.71
N GLY A 56 2.65 -12.93 4.30
CA GLY A 56 2.25 -14.09 5.10
C GLY A 56 3.40 -15.04 5.42
N ASP A 57 4.44 -15.06 4.56
CA ASP A 57 5.64 -15.89 4.69
C ASP A 57 6.91 -15.12 5.04
N SER A 58 6.81 -13.90 5.56
CA SER A 58 8.00 -13.15 6.04
C SER A 58 8.76 -13.91 7.12
N LEU A 59 8.06 -14.74 7.88
CA LEU A 59 8.61 -15.66 8.89
C LEU A 59 8.32 -17.10 8.48
N LYS A 60 9.33 -17.97 8.55
CA LYS A 60 9.21 -19.37 8.17
C LYS A 60 9.72 -20.29 9.27
N LYS A 61 9.03 -21.43 9.42
CA LYS A 61 9.41 -22.53 10.28
C LYS A 61 9.15 -23.83 9.53
N ASP A 62 10.14 -24.73 9.56
CA ASP A 62 10.02 -26.00 8.84
C ASP A 62 8.83 -26.82 9.35
N GLY A 63 8.01 -27.30 8.42
CA GLY A 63 6.85 -28.14 8.71
C GLY A 63 5.63 -27.42 9.27
N GLU A 64 5.63 -26.09 9.25
CA GLU A 64 4.51 -25.27 9.73
C GLU A 64 4.05 -24.29 8.65
N ALA A 65 2.74 -24.05 8.56
CA ALA A 65 2.20 -23.03 7.66
C ALA A 65 2.73 -21.64 8.04
N PRO A 66 3.24 -20.84 7.10
CA PRO A 66 3.80 -19.52 7.39
C PRO A 66 2.85 -18.59 8.14
N LEU A 67 1.54 -18.60 7.82
CA LEU A 67 0.54 -17.81 8.54
C LEU A 67 0.42 -18.23 10.02
N ALA A 68 0.53 -19.52 10.34
CA ALA A 68 0.54 -19.99 11.73
C ALA A 68 1.79 -19.53 12.46
N THR A 69 2.97 -19.64 11.83
CA THR A 69 4.24 -19.14 12.36
C THR A 69 4.19 -17.63 12.62
N LEU A 70 3.64 -16.86 11.69
CA LEU A 70 3.46 -15.42 11.85
C LEU A 70 2.50 -15.10 13.01
N HIS A 71 1.41 -15.84 13.16
CA HIS A 71 0.44 -15.69 14.25
C HIS A 71 1.09 -15.94 15.62
N GLU A 72 1.85 -17.05 15.76
CA GLU A 72 2.59 -17.34 17.00
C GLU A 72 3.55 -16.20 17.36
N PHE A 73 4.34 -15.74 16.38
CA PHE A 73 5.28 -14.63 16.60
C PHE A 73 4.56 -13.33 16.99
N ALA A 74 3.48 -12.97 16.27
CA ALA A 74 2.71 -11.75 16.53
C ALA A 74 2.08 -11.79 17.93
N ASN A 75 1.47 -12.90 18.34
CA ASN A 75 0.91 -13.05 19.67
C ASN A 75 1.95 -12.94 20.78
N ARG A 76 3.12 -13.51 20.55
CA ARG A 76 4.20 -13.49 21.54
C ARG A 76 4.83 -12.12 21.73
N TYR A 77 5.05 -11.38 20.66
CA TYR A 77 5.88 -10.17 20.68
C TYR A 77 5.12 -8.87 20.37
N LEU A 78 4.08 -8.92 19.54
CA LEU A 78 3.44 -7.72 18.99
C LEU A 78 2.12 -7.38 19.66
N LYS A 79 1.51 -8.30 20.38
CA LYS A 79 0.25 -8.07 21.09
C LYS A 79 0.36 -6.86 22.05
N GLY A 80 -0.60 -5.93 21.92
CA GLY A 80 -0.59 -4.67 22.65
C GLY A 80 0.30 -3.56 22.08
N ALA A 81 1.20 -3.87 21.13
CA ALA A 81 1.93 -2.88 20.34
C ALA A 81 1.22 -2.61 19.00
N VAL A 82 1.11 -3.61 18.16
CA VAL A 82 0.41 -3.55 16.87
C VAL A 82 -1.09 -3.80 17.08
N SER A 83 -1.94 -3.08 16.34
CA SER A 83 -3.40 -3.28 16.33
C SER A 83 -3.87 -4.00 15.08
N ASN A 84 -3.23 -3.74 13.93
CA ASN A 84 -3.63 -4.25 12.63
C ASN A 84 -2.48 -4.98 11.95
N ILE A 85 -2.76 -6.08 11.27
CA ILE A 85 -1.80 -6.76 10.39
C ILE A 85 -2.25 -6.54 8.95
N HIS A 86 -1.42 -5.88 8.17
CA HIS A 86 -1.55 -5.78 6.73
C HIS A 86 -0.84 -6.96 6.08
N PHE A 87 -1.63 -7.89 5.58
CA PHE A 87 -1.12 -8.92 4.68
C PHE A 87 -0.97 -8.35 3.28
N LEU A 88 0.27 -8.27 2.80
CA LEU A 88 0.54 -8.13 1.38
C LEU A 88 -0.07 -9.32 0.64
N PRO A 89 -0.36 -9.24 -0.67
CA PRO A 89 -1.20 -10.23 -1.33
C PRO A 89 -0.79 -11.66 -0.98
N PHE A 90 -1.75 -12.41 -0.43
CA PHE A 90 -1.58 -13.76 0.08
C PHE A 90 -2.43 -14.79 -0.68
N PHE A 91 -2.88 -14.39 -1.85
CA PHE A 91 -3.64 -15.20 -2.80
C PHE A 91 -2.71 -15.98 -3.73
N PRO A 92 -3.20 -17.03 -4.44
CA PRO A 92 -2.44 -17.66 -5.51
C PRO A 92 -2.02 -16.63 -6.55
N TYR A 93 -0.74 -16.60 -6.91
CA TYR A 93 -0.17 -15.61 -7.81
C TYR A 93 0.82 -16.23 -8.79
N SER A 94 1.14 -15.50 -9.86
CA SER A 94 2.11 -15.96 -10.87
C SER A 94 3.41 -15.16 -10.90
N SER A 95 3.38 -13.91 -10.44
CA SER A 95 4.56 -13.03 -10.40
C SER A 95 4.37 -11.85 -9.44
N ASP A 96 5.42 -11.00 -9.35
CA ASP A 96 5.47 -9.77 -8.56
C ASP A 96 5.15 -9.97 -7.07
N ASP A 97 5.56 -11.15 -6.52
CA ASP A 97 5.41 -11.51 -5.12
C ASP A 97 3.98 -11.27 -4.57
N GLY A 98 2.97 -11.72 -5.33
CA GLY A 98 1.56 -11.66 -4.94
C GLY A 98 0.71 -10.68 -5.76
N PHE A 99 1.29 -9.67 -6.41
CA PHE A 99 0.53 -8.65 -7.13
C PHE A 99 0.08 -9.04 -8.54
N SER A 100 0.35 -10.26 -8.99
CA SER A 100 -0.25 -10.87 -10.18
C SER A 100 -1.20 -11.99 -9.75
N VAL A 101 -2.40 -11.62 -9.28
CA VAL A 101 -3.36 -12.52 -8.63
C VAL A 101 -3.97 -13.48 -9.62
N MET A 102 -3.88 -14.79 -9.35
CA MET A 102 -4.49 -15.86 -10.14
C MET A 102 -5.90 -16.21 -9.68
N ASP A 103 -6.16 -16.12 -8.37
CA ASP A 103 -7.46 -16.35 -7.75
C ASP A 103 -7.64 -15.36 -6.59
N PHE A 104 -8.77 -14.65 -6.58
CA PHE A 104 -9.06 -13.62 -5.57
C PHE A 104 -9.78 -14.16 -4.32
N PHE A 105 -10.20 -15.42 -4.34
CA PHE A 105 -11.03 -16.02 -3.29
C PHE A 105 -10.31 -17.07 -2.45
N GLU A 106 -9.20 -17.61 -2.96
CA GLU A 106 -8.41 -18.65 -2.31
C GLU A 106 -7.15 -18.07 -1.65
N ILE A 107 -6.70 -18.70 -0.59
CA ILE A 107 -5.37 -18.43 -0.02
C ILE A 107 -4.34 -19.26 -0.77
N ASP A 108 -3.14 -18.70 -0.99
CA ASP A 108 -2.01 -19.47 -1.52
C ASP A 108 -1.75 -20.68 -0.58
N PRO A 109 -1.89 -21.91 -1.08
CA PRO A 109 -1.74 -23.11 -0.23
C PRO A 109 -0.35 -23.24 0.42
N GLU A 110 0.68 -22.53 -0.11
CA GLU A 110 1.99 -22.48 0.54
C GLU A 110 2.00 -21.59 1.80
N LEU A 111 1.01 -20.71 1.98
CA LEU A 111 0.89 -19.81 3.13
C LEU A 111 0.01 -20.40 4.24
N GLY A 112 -1.06 -21.09 3.88
CA GLY A 112 -2.06 -21.62 4.79
C GLY A 112 -3.47 -21.58 4.20
N THR A 113 -4.47 -21.28 5.03
CA THR A 113 -5.88 -21.27 4.67
C THR A 113 -6.60 -20.07 5.29
N TRP A 114 -7.86 -19.85 4.93
CA TRP A 114 -8.71 -18.85 5.60
C TRP A 114 -8.89 -19.11 7.11
N GLN A 115 -8.64 -20.33 7.59
CA GLN A 115 -8.71 -20.62 9.03
C GLN A 115 -7.57 -19.94 9.79
N GLU A 116 -6.34 -19.96 9.26
CA GLU A 116 -5.21 -19.22 9.85
C GLU A 116 -5.45 -17.73 9.81
N VAL A 117 -5.97 -17.19 8.70
CA VAL A 117 -6.31 -15.76 8.59
C VAL A 117 -7.36 -15.39 9.64
N ALA A 118 -8.43 -16.18 9.77
CA ALA A 118 -9.48 -15.96 10.78
C ALA A 118 -8.93 -16.07 12.21
N ALA A 119 -7.99 -16.99 12.47
CA ALA A 119 -7.33 -17.11 13.79
C ALA A 119 -6.53 -15.86 14.13
N ILE A 120 -5.79 -15.29 13.17
CA ILE A 120 -5.09 -14.01 13.35
C ILE A 120 -6.09 -12.88 13.62
N GLY A 121 -7.24 -12.90 12.92
CA GLY A 121 -8.33 -11.94 13.09
C GLY A 121 -9.01 -11.96 14.48
N GLN A 122 -8.78 -12.99 15.31
CA GLN A 122 -9.23 -13.00 16.70
C GLN A 122 -8.38 -12.09 17.60
N ASP A 123 -7.10 -11.89 17.24
CA ASP A 123 -6.13 -11.17 18.06
C ASP A 123 -5.77 -9.79 17.49
N PHE A 124 -5.90 -9.59 16.17
CA PHE A 124 -5.54 -8.38 15.44
C PHE A 124 -6.63 -8.00 14.44
N GLU A 125 -6.77 -6.71 14.15
CA GLU A 125 -7.53 -6.26 12.99
C GLU A 125 -6.76 -6.59 11.70
N LEU A 126 -7.48 -6.84 10.60
CA LEU A 126 -6.88 -7.31 9.35
C LEU A 126 -6.95 -6.22 8.26
N MET A 127 -5.89 -6.08 7.50
CA MET A 127 -5.84 -5.25 6.31
C MET A 127 -5.42 -6.12 5.12
N PHE A 128 -6.17 -6.06 4.02
CA PHE A 128 -5.91 -6.83 2.81
C PHE A 128 -5.65 -5.91 1.61
N ASP A 129 -4.80 -6.39 0.70
CA ASP A 129 -4.65 -5.79 -0.61
C ASP A 129 -5.84 -6.15 -1.51
N TYR A 130 -6.51 -5.14 -2.02
CA TYR A 130 -7.48 -5.25 -3.08
C TYR A 130 -6.79 -4.87 -4.39
N VAL A 131 -6.21 -5.87 -5.07
CA VAL A 131 -5.52 -5.70 -6.35
C VAL A 131 -6.57 -5.50 -7.44
N VAL A 132 -7.05 -4.27 -7.56
CA VAL A 132 -8.25 -3.94 -8.33
C VAL A 132 -7.95 -3.54 -9.78
N ASN A 133 -6.70 -3.13 -10.08
CA ASN A 133 -6.36 -2.66 -11.43
C ASN A 133 -6.11 -3.79 -12.43
N HIS A 134 -5.58 -4.93 -11.98
CA HIS A 134 -5.07 -5.99 -12.87
C HIS A 134 -5.16 -7.39 -12.24
N PHE A 135 -4.97 -8.39 -13.07
CA PHE A 135 -4.98 -9.81 -12.70
C PHE A 135 -3.93 -10.59 -13.46
N SER A 136 -3.64 -11.83 -13.03
CA SER A 136 -2.63 -12.69 -13.64
C SER A 136 -3.03 -13.19 -15.02
N SER A 137 -2.07 -13.21 -15.96
CA SER A 137 -2.20 -13.89 -17.26
C SER A 137 -2.25 -15.42 -17.14
N LYS A 138 -2.08 -16.00 -15.95
CA LYS A 138 -2.06 -17.45 -15.70
C LYS A 138 -3.22 -17.95 -14.86
N GLY A 139 -4.08 -17.04 -14.35
CA GLY A 139 -5.25 -17.39 -13.58
C GLY A 139 -6.40 -17.95 -14.41
N GLN A 140 -7.37 -18.58 -13.73
CA GLN A 140 -8.54 -19.18 -14.39
C GLN A 140 -9.39 -18.13 -15.14
N TRP A 141 -9.48 -16.91 -14.61
CA TRP A 141 -10.22 -15.82 -15.25
C TRP A 141 -9.62 -15.48 -16.63
N PHE A 142 -8.29 -15.45 -16.73
CA PHE A 142 -7.64 -15.22 -18.03
C PHE A 142 -7.85 -16.39 -19.01
N GLN A 143 -7.82 -17.63 -18.53
CA GLN A 143 -8.13 -18.79 -19.40
C GLN A 143 -9.57 -18.71 -19.92
N ASN A 144 -10.53 -18.34 -19.07
CA ASN A 144 -11.93 -18.15 -19.47
C ASN A 144 -12.08 -17.02 -20.51
N TYR A 145 -11.31 -15.92 -20.35
CA TYR A 145 -11.25 -14.84 -21.34
C TYR A 145 -10.71 -15.34 -22.69
N LEU A 146 -9.58 -16.07 -22.71
CA LEU A 146 -9.00 -16.61 -23.94
C LEU A 146 -9.92 -17.62 -24.63
N GLU A 147 -10.75 -18.33 -23.89
CA GLU A 147 -11.76 -19.29 -24.39
C GLU A 147 -13.05 -18.60 -24.86
N GLY A 148 -13.21 -17.29 -24.63
CA GLY A 148 -14.42 -16.54 -24.97
C GLY A 148 -15.64 -16.96 -24.16
N LYS A 149 -15.45 -17.40 -22.89
CA LYS A 149 -16.55 -17.79 -22.03
C LYS A 149 -17.42 -16.59 -21.67
N GLU A 150 -18.73 -16.81 -21.61
CA GLU A 150 -19.70 -15.82 -21.15
C GLU A 150 -19.30 -15.26 -19.76
N GLY A 151 -19.44 -13.95 -19.58
CA GLY A 151 -19.02 -13.23 -18.37
C GLY A 151 -17.51 -12.97 -18.26
N PHE A 152 -16.71 -13.33 -19.27
CA PHE A 152 -15.26 -13.08 -19.31
C PHE A 152 -14.78 -12.46 -20.62
N THR A 153 -15.64 -12.33 -21.62
CA THR A 153 -15.26 -11.87 -22.97
C THR A 153 -14.73 -10.44 -22.99
N GLU A 154 -15.13 -9.61 -22.04
CA GLU A 154 -14.70 -8.22 -21.88
C GLU A 154 -13.88 -7.98 -20.60
N LEU A 155 -13.28 -9.06 -20.04
CA LEU A 155 -12.53 -8.97 -18.78
C LEU A 155 -11.30 -8.07 -18.89
N ALA A 156 -10.55 -8.20 -19.98
CA ALA A 156 -9.30 -7.50 -20.23
C ALA A 156 -9.49 -6.29 -21.15
N MET A 157 -8.68 -5.25 -20.94
CA MET A 157 -8.66 -4.09 -21.83
C MET A 157 -7.91 -4.43 -23.12
N GLU A 158 -8.66 -4.74 -24.20
CA GLU A 158 -8.11 -4.95 -25.56
C GLU A 158 -7.90 -3.60 -26.27
N VAL A 159 -6.77 -3.43 -26.93
CA VAL A 159 -6.45 -2.20 -27.67
C VAL A 159 -5.80 -2.54 -29.01
N ASP A 160 -6.22 -1.86 -30.07
CA ASP A 160 -5.56 -1.93 -31.36
C ASP A 160 -4.15 -1.32 -31.25
N PRO A 161 -3.06 -2.06 -31.54
CA PRO A 161 -1.70 -1.56 -31.42
C PRO A 161 -1.37 -0.39 -32.37
N ALA A 162 -2.22 -0.11 -33.36
CA ALA A 162 -2.08 1.05 -34.24
C ALA A 162 -2.54 2.39 -33.60
N ILE A 163 -3.23 2.33 -32.45
CA ILE A 163 -3.71 3.52 -31.74
C ILE A 163 -2.54 4.24 -31.06
N ASP A 164 -2.51 5.56 -31.15
CA ASP A 164 -1.53 6.38 -30.44
C ASP A 164 -1.84 6.39 -28.93
N LEU A 165 -0.89 5.86 -28.16
CA LEU A 165 -0.92 5.79 -26.70
C LEU A 165 0.19 6.63 -26.05
N SER A 166 0.80 7.55 -26.79
CA SER A 166 1.93 8.38 -26.33
C SER A 166 1.59 9.26 -25.13
N MET A 167 0.32 9.64 -24.95
CA MET A 167 -0.15 10.45 -23.81
C MET A 167 -0.26 9.65 -22.51
N VAL A 168 -0.28 8.30 -22.56
CA VAL A 168 -0.55 7.47 -21.40
C VAL A 168 0.61 7.51 -20.40
N THR A 169 0.29 7.78 -19.14
CA THR A 169 1.26 7.75 -18.05
C THR A 169 1.72 6.32 -17.77
N ARG A 170 3.04 6.10 -17.83
CA ARG A 170 3.64 4.77 -17.68
C ARG A 170 4.55 4.72 -16.46
N PRO A 171 4.18 3.94 -15.42
CA PRO A 171 5.01 3.79 -14.22
C PRO A 171 6.22 2.86 -14.43
N ARG A 172 6.27 2.15 -15.57
CA ARG A 172 7.34 1.20 -15.91
C ARG A 172 7.88 1.47 -17.30
N SER A 173 9.12 1.05 -17.55
CA SER A 173 9.76 1.09 -18.88
C SER A 173 9.35 -0.09 -19.80
N LEU A 174 8.52 -1.01 -19.30
CA LEU A 174 8.01 -2.17 -20.05
C LEU A 174 6.95 -1.76 -21.08
N PRO A 175 6.73 -2.54 -22.16
CA PRO A 175 5.67 -2.26 -23.12
C PRO A 175 4.30 -2.15 -22.45
N LEU A 176 3.49 -1.14 -22.89
CA LEU A 176 2.14 -0.93 -22.36
C LEU A 176 1.16 -1.99 -22.87
N LEU A 177 1.36 -2.48 -24.09
CA LEU A 177 0.56 -3.53 -24.68
C LEU A 177 1.36 -4.82 -24.81
N SER A 178 0.74 -5.94 -24.44
CA SER A 178 1.29 -7.29 -24.59
C SER A 178 0.41 -8.12 -25.51
N GLU A 179 1.03 -8.86 -26.44
CA GLU A 179 0.31 -9.73 -27.39
C GLU A 179 -0.02 -11.07 -26.74
N TYR A 180 -1.29 -11.49 -26.90
CA TYR A 180 -1.79 -12.81 -26.51
C TYR A 180 -2.57 -13.43 -27.65
N LYS A 181 -2.80 -14.74 -27.57
CA LYS A 181 -3.53 -15.49 -28.58
C LYS A 181 -4.76 -16.13 -27.94
N LYS A 182 -5.95 -15.77 -28.42
CA LYS A 182 -7.21 -16.43 -28.05
C LYS A 182 -7.24 -17.86 -28.55
N LYS A 183 -8.10 -18.70 -28.01
CA LYS A 183 -8.20 -20.14 -28.35
C LYS A 183 -8.61 -20.39 -29.79
N ASP A 184 -9.37 -19.47 -30.39
CA ASP A 184 -9.74 -19.50 -31.83
C ASP A 184 -8.57 -19.12 -32.75
N GLY A 185 -7.43 -18.72 -32.21
CA GLY A 185 -6.24 -18.32 -32.93
C GLY A 185 -6.11 -16.83 -33.17
N GLN A 186 -7.09 -16.01 -32.80
CA GLN A 186 -7.02 -14.54 -32.90
C GLN A 186 -5.91 -13.98 -32.00
N ALA A 187 -5.01 -13.17 -32.57
CA ALA A 187 -4.07 -12.37 -31.81
C ALA A 187 -4.77 -11.12 -31.26
N VAL A 188 -4.54 -10.81 -29.99
CA VAL A 188 -5.07 -9.64 -29.32
C VAL A 188 -3.96 -8.93 -28.57
N HIS A 189 -4.05 -7.61 -28.45
CA HIS A 189 -3.13 -6.80 -27.68
C HIS A 189 -3.86 -6.30 -26.44
N LEU A 190 -3.34 -6.69 -25.28
CA LEU A 190 -3.95 -6.37 -23.99
C LEU A 190 -3.14 -5.30 -23.28
N TRP A 191 -3.84 -4.42 -22.57
CA TRP A 191 -3.24 -3.40 -21.76
C TRP A 191 -2.56 -4.02 -20.53
N THR A 192 -1.31 -3.67 -20.30
CA THR A 192 -0.46 -4.21 -19.24
C THR A 192 0.37 -3.07 -18.63
N THR A 193 -0.25 -2.31 -17.73
CA THR A 193 0.35 -1.11 -17.11
C THR A 193 1.69 -1.43 -16.44
N PHE A 194 1.82 -2.58 -15.78
CA PHE A 194 2.97 -2.92 -14.95
C PHE A 194 3.88 -3.98 -15.59
N SER A 195 3.33 -5.08 -16.07
CA SER A 195 4.08 -6.16 -16.73
C SER A 195 3.17 -7.01 -17.61
N ALA A 196 3.74 -7.78 -18.51
CA ALA A 196 2.98 -8.70 -19.37
C ALA A 196 2.14 -9.72 -18.58
N ASP A 197 2.52 -10.07 -17.36
CA ASP A 197 1.75 -10.98 -16.50
C ASP A 197 0.66 -10.29 -15.66
N GLN A 198 0.56 -8.97 -15.73
CA GLN A 198 -0.44 -8.17 -15.01
C GLN A 198 -1.37 -7.51 -16.04
N ILE A 199 -2.46 -8.22 -16.38
CA ILE A 199 -3.44 -7.79 -17.39
C ILE A 199 -4.40 -6.79 -16.74
N ASP A 200 -4.53 -5.60 -17.29
CA ASP A 200 -5.43 -4.59 -16.75
C ASP A 200 -6.89 -4.95 -17.02
N PHE A 201 -7.72 -4.82 -15.99
CA PHE A 201 -9.16 -4.99 -16.09
C PHE A 201 -9.81 -3.93 -16.99
N ASN A 202 -10.85 -4.33 -17.70
CA ASN A 202 -11.71 -3.42 -18.46
C ASN A 202 -12.93 -3.00 -17.62
N PHE A 203 -12.79 -1.97 -16.80
CA PHE A 203 -13.88 -1.46 -15.95
C PHE A 203 -15.06 -0.82 -16.73
N LYS A 204 -14.98 -0.73 -18.07
CA LYS A 204 -16.15 -0.40 -18.90
C LYS A 204 -17.13 -1.57 -18.98
N SER A 205 -16.69 -2.80 -18.67
CA SER A 205 -17.50 -4.01 -18.63
C SER A 205 -18.24 -4.17 -17.31
N LEU A 206 -19.54 -4.46 -17.37
CA LEU A 206 -20.34 -4.77 -16.18
C LEU A 206 -19.96 -6.15 -15.60
N ASP A 207 -19.39 -7.06 -16.38
CA ASP A 207 -18.86 -8.34 -15.89
C ASP A 207 -17.69 -8.11 -14.92
N VAL A 208 -16.83 -7.15 -15.23
CA VAL A 208 -15.71 -6.75 -14.35
C VAL A 208 -16.24 -6.07 -13.10
N LEU A 209 -17.17 -5.13 -13.23
CA LEU A 209 -17.79 -4.45 -12.11
C LEU A 209 -18.37 -5.45 -11.10
N GLU A 210 -19.22 -6.38 -11.58
CA GLU A 210 -19.87 -7.39 -10.74
C GLU A 210 -18.86 -8.25 -9.99
N LYS A 211 -17.84 -8.78 -10.70
CA LYS A 211 -16.78 -9.60 -10.11
C LYS A 211 -15.97 -8.85 -9.06
N MET A 212 -15.61 -7.61 -9.35
CA MET A 212 -14.78 -6.83 -8.44
C MET A 212 -15.58 -6.33 -7.22
N ILE A 213 -16.87 -6.06 -7.34
CA ILE A 213 -17.75 -5.82 -6.18
C ILE A 213 -17.85 -7.09 -5.31
N ASP A 214 -17.95 -8.29 -5.92
CA ASP A 214 -17.97 -9.56 -5.16
C ASP A 214 -16.66 -9.76 -4.37
N VAL A 215 -15.50 -9.51 -4.99
CA VAL A 215 -14.19 -9.57 -4.31
C VAL A 215 -14.10 -8.56 -3.16
N LEU A 216 -14.52 -7.31 -3.39
CA LEU A 216 -14.52 -6.25 -2.37
C LEU A 216 -15.29 -6.67 -1.11
N LEU A 217 -16.50 -7.17 -1.30
CA LEU A 217 -17.40 -7.58 -0.22
C LEU A 217 -16.97 -8.90 0.41
N PHE A 218 -16.42 -9.82 -0.37
CA PHE A 218 -15.82 -11.06 0.14
C PHE A 218 -14.69 -10.76 1.12
N TYR A 219 -13.77 -9.84 0.79
CA TYR A 219 -12.68 -9.49 1.70
C TYR A 219 -13.18 -8.86 3.00
N ALA A 220 -14.21 -8.01 2.92
CA ALA A 220 -14.86 -7.45 4.12
C ALA A 220 -15.51 -8.56 4.97
N ASP A 221 -16.16 -9.56 4.35
CA ASP A 221 -16.77 -10.71 5.01
C ASP A 221 -15.74 -11.63 5.65
N GLN A 222 -14.55 -11.79 5.02
CA GLN A 222 -13.40 -12.51 5.59
C GLN A 222 -12.68 -11.74 6.71
N GLY A 223 -13.21 -10.58 7.12
CA GLY A 223 -12.77 -9.85 8.31
C GLY A 223 -11.80 -8.70 8.03
N ALA A 224 -11.57 -8.31 6.78
CA ALA A 224 -10.81 -7.11 6.48
C ALA A 224 -11.47 -5.88 7.11
N THR A 225 -10.68 -5.07 7.80
CA THR A 225 -11.09 -3.80 8.40
C THR A 225 -10.55 -2.61 7.62
N ILE A 226 -9.52 -2.86 6.83
CA ILE A 226 -8.92 -1.92 5.90
C ILE A 226 -8.71 -2.67 4.57
N LEU A 227 -9.13 -2.06 3.47
CA LEU A 227 -8.88 -2.52 2.11
C LEU A 227 -7.95 -1.52 1.41
N ARG A 228 -6.76 -2.00 1.03
CA ARG A 228 -5.80 -1.21 0.27
C ARG A 228 -6.07 -1.38 -1.22
N LEU A 229 -6.51 -0.33 -1.87
CA LEU A 229 -6.74 -0.29 -3.31
C LEU A 229 -5.39 -0.12 -4.02
N ASP A 230 -4.84 -1.23 -4.47
CA ASP A 230 -3.56 -1.27 -5.17
C ASP A 230 -3.66 -0.59 -6.54
N ALA A 231 -2.68 0.29 -6.84
CA ALA A 231 -2.54 0.96 -8.13
C ALA A 231 -3.81 1.66 -8.63
N ILE A 232 -4.67 2.13 -7.73
CA ILE A 232 -6.01 2.65 -8.04
C ILE A 232 -6.01 3.79 -9.06
N ALA A 233 -4.94 4.59 -9.11
CA ALA A 233 -4.82 5.72 -10.03
C ALA A 233 -5.01 5.34 -11.51
N TYR A 234 -4.67 4.10 -11.87
CA TYR A 234 -4.69 3.59 -13.23
C TYR A 234 -5.99 2.84 -13.59
N LEU A 235 -7.00 2.81 -12.71
CA LEU A 235 -8.16 1.92 -12.85
C LEU A 235 -8.93 2.11 -14.15
N TRP A 236 -9.28 3.37 -14.49
CA TRP A 236 -10.05 3.67 -15.70
C TRP A 236 -9.14 4.04 -16.86
N LYS A 237 -9.38 3.44 -18.03
CA LYS A 237 -8.64 3.69 -19.27
C LYS A 237 -9.54 4.40 -20.28
N GLU A 238 -9.13 5.59 -20.71
CA GLU A 238 -9.79 6.35 -21.77
C GLU A 238 -8.75 6.78 -22.81
N ILE A 239 -8.83 6.17 -24.00
CA ILE A 239 -7.89 6.44 -25.09
C ILE A 239 -7.94 7.93 -25.46
N GLY A 240 -6.77 8.53 -25.66
CA GLY A 240 -6.64 9.97 -25.91
C GLY A 240 -6.48 10.81 -24.62
N THR A 241 -6.37 10.16 -23.45
CA THR A 241 -6.04 10.79 -22.17
C THR A 241 -4.73 10.25 -21.60
N ASN A 242 -4.31 10.81 -20.46
CA ASN A 242 -3.15 10.30 -19.72
C ASN A 242 -3.42 8.99 -18.95
N CYS A 243 -4.66 8.52 -18.88
CA CYS A 243 -5.12 7.31 -18.20
C CYS A 243 -4.67 7.18 -16.73
N ILE A 244 -4.54 8.30 -16.04
CA ILE A 244 -4.26 8.36 -14.60
C ILE A 244 -5.15 9.43 -13.95
N HIS A 245 -5.67 9.17 -12.75
CA HIS A 245 -6.54 10.07 -11.98
C HIS A 245 -7.76 10.59 -12.75
N LEU A 246 -8.30 9.78 -13.65
CA LEU A 246 -9.50 10.19 -14.40
C LEU A 246 -10.71 10.30 -13.45
N SER A 247 -11.66 11.17 -13.82
CA SER A 247 -12.89 11.37 -13.03
C SER A 247 -13.64 10.06 -12.78
N GLN A 248 -13.64 9.15 -13.77
CA GLN A 248 -14.24 7.83 -13.63
C GLN A 248 -13.50 6.95 -12.62
N THR A 249 -12.17 7.11 -12.45
CA THR A 249 -11.41 6.42 -11.40
C THR A 249 -11.91 6.87 -10.02
N HIS A 250 -12.05 8.18 -9.79
CA HIS A 250 -12.60 8.72 -8.55
C HIS A 250 -14.05 8.26 -8.33
N ASP A 251 -14.87 8.28 -9.37
CA ASP A 251 -16.27 7.81 -9.27
C ASP A 251 -16.35 6.32 -8.94
N MET A 252 -15.40 5.49 -9.40
CA MET A 252 -15.30 4.07 -8.99
C MET A 252 -14.91 3.93 -7.53
N VAL A 253 -13.97 4.74 -7.01
CA VAL A 253 -13.64 4.72 -5.57
C VAL A 253 -14.85 5.13 -4.74
N LYS A 254 -15.61 6.14 -5.18
CA LYS A 254 -16.89 6.54 -4.56
C LYS A 254 -17.92 5.41 -4.58
N LEU A 255 -17.99 4.67 -5.68
CA LEU A 255 -18.88 3.51 -5.81
C LEU A 255 -18.49 2.40 -4.82
N PHE A 256 -17.20 2.06 -4.72
CA PHE A 256 -16.72 1.09 -3.73
C PHE A 256 -17.05 1.54 -2.31
N ARG A 257 -16.85 2.83 -1.98
CA ARG A 257 -17.23 3.39 -0.67
C ARG A 257 -18.75 3.28 -0.44
N ALA A 258 -19.57 3.66 -1.40
CA ALA A 258 -21.03 3.60 -1.28
C ALA A 258 -21.54 2.16 -1.11
N VAL A 259 -20.92 1.18 -1.77
CA VAL A 259 -21.25 -0.25 -1.61
C VAL A 259 -20.83 -0.76 -0.22
N LEU A 260 -19.63 -0.39 0.25
CA LEU A 260 -19.20 -0.72 1.61
C LEU A 260 -20.10 -0.06 2.68
N ASP A 261 -20.57 1.16 2.47
CA ASP A 261 -21.48 1.83 3.40
C ASP A 261 -22.79 1.07 3.60
N LEU A 262 -23.25 0.31 2.60
CA LEU A 262 -24.42 -0.56 2.70
C LEU A 262 -24.17 -1.80 3.56
N VAL A 263 -23.03 -2.46 3.37
CA VAL A 263 -22.73 -3.82 3.89
C VAL A 263 -21.78 -3.79 5.07
N ALA A 264 -20.70 -3.00 4.97
CA ALA A 264 -19.57 -2.96 5.90
C ALA A 264 -19.08 -1.52 6.13
N PRO A 265 -19.90 -0.62 6.69
CA PRO A 265 -19.60 0.82 6.79
C PRO A 265 -18.32 1.13 7.60
N ASP A 266 -17.92 0.23 8.48
CA ASP A 266 -16.75 0.40 9.34
C ASP A 266 -15.42 0.00 8.65
N VAL A 267 -15.49 -0.57 7.43
CA VAL A 267 -14.30 -0.91 6.63
C VAL A 267 -13.73 0.36 6.03
N ILE A 268 -12.44 0.55 6.23
CA ILE A 268 -11.66 1.69 5.74
C ILE A 268 -11.16 1.39 4.33
N ILE A 269 -11.29 2.34 3.42
CA ILE A 269 -10.58 2.34 2.13
C ILE A 269 -9.28 3.11 2.30
N LEU A 270 -8.18 2.49 1.90
CA LEU A 270 -6.85 3.09 1.78
C LEU A 270 -6.42 3.05 0.31
N THR A 271 -6.16 4.20 -0.29
CA THR A 271 -5.66 4.27 -1.68
C THR A 271 -4.14 4.26 -1.73
N GLU A 272 -3.59 3.48 -2.65
CA GLU A 272 -2.16 3.42 -2.96
C GLU A 272 -1.90 4.15 -4.29
N THR A 273 -1.24 5.31 -4.19
CA THR A 273 -0.88 6.16 -5.33
C THR A 273 0.48 6.82 -5.09
N ASN A 274 1.52 6.30 -5.75
CA ASN A 274 2.88 6.86 -5.66
C ASN A 274 3.04 8.04 -6.63
N VAL A 275 2.47 9.18 -6.26
CA VAL A 275 2.36 10.41 -7.05
C VAL A 275 2.63 11.63 -6.17
N PRO A 276 2.77 12.85 -6.72
CA PRO A 276 2.87 14.08 -5.94
C PRO A 276 1.73 14.25 -4.94
N HIS A 277 1.98 14.98 -3.86
CA HIS A 277 1.09 15.08 -2.70
C HIS A 277 -0.34 15.50 -3.08
N ASP A 278 -0.50 16.52 -3.91
CA ASP A 278 -1.81 17.06 -4.28
C ASP A 278 -2.65 16.05 -5.08
N GLU A 279 -2.00 15.29 -5.96
CA GLU A 279 -2.66 14.20 -6.69
C GLU A 279 -3.08 13.06 -5.74
N ASN A 280 -2.23 12.74 -4.76
CA ASN A 280 -2.50 11.68 -3.79
C ASN A 280 -3.66 12.02 -2.85
N ILE A 281 -3.71 13.24 -2.29
CA ILE A 281 -4.79 13.66 -1.38
C ILE A 281 -6.13 13.88 -2.08
N SER A 282 -6.16 13.98 -3.42
CA SER A 282 -7.42 14.09 -4.18
C SER A 282 -8.35 12.89 -3.94
N TYR A 283 -7.80 11.73 -3.54
CA TYR A 283 -8.57 10.52 -3.17
C TYR A 283 -9.27 10.60 -1.81
N PHE A 284 -9.14 11.67 -1.07
CA PHE A 284 -10.03 11.95 0.06
C PHE A 284 -11.43 12.38 -0.40
N GLY A 285 -11.59 12.77 -1.68
CA GLY A 285 -12.85 13.27 -2.23
C GLY A 285 -13.33 14.51 -1.51
N ASP A 286 -14.59 14.49 -1.05
CA ASP A 286 -15.18 15.54 -0.20
C ASP A 286 -14.95 15.30 1.31
N GLY A 287 -14.10 14.33 1.66
CA GLY A 287 -13.82 13.92 3.03
C GLY A 287 -14.74 12.83 3.57
N HIS A 288 -15.73 12.37 2.77
CA HIS A 288 -16.69 11.35 3.18
C HIS A 288 -17.00 10.32 2.09
N ASP A 289 -16.76 10.63 0.85
CA ASP A 289 -17.29 9.89 -0.29
C ASP A 289 -16.28 8.97 -1.01
N GLU A 290 -14.97 9.09 -0.72
CA GLU A 290 -13.89 8.25 -1.27
C GLU A 290 -13.12 7.50 -0.18
N ALA A 291 -11.79 7.65 -0.14
CA ALA A 291 -10.94 6.97 0.81
C ALA A 291 -10.90 7.67 2.18
N GLN A 292 -10.84 6.87 3.25
CA GLN A 292 -10.58 7.36 4.60
C GLN A 292 -9.09 7.53 4.86
N MET A 293 -8.24 6.78 4.15
CA MET A 293 -6.79 6.91 4.25
C MET A 293 -6.13 7.02 2.88
N VAL A 294 -5.05 7.78 2.82
CA VAL A 294 -4.11 7.80 1.69
C VAL A 294 -2.69 7.55 2.20
N TYR A 295 -1.87 6.86 1.41
CA TYR A 295 -0.45 6.67 1.73
C TYR A 295 0.28 8.01 1.77
N ASN A 296 1.11 8.22 2.76
CA ASN A 296 1.99 9.40 2.83
C ASN A 296 3.32 9.10 2.11
N PHE A 297 3.27 9.01 0.78
CA PHE A 297 4.43 8.65 -0.05
C PHE A 297 5.57 9.68 -0.02
N THR A 298 5.30 10.93 0.35
CA THR A 298 6.35 11.96 0.48
C THR A 298 7.25 11.69 1.69
N LEU A 299 6.70 11.09 2.75
CA LEU A 299 7.43 10.90 4.01
C LEU A 299 8.68 10.03 3.88
N PRO A 300 8.66 8.82 3.27
CA PRO A 300 9.84 7.94 3.22
C PRO A 300 11.08 8.60 2.58
N PRO A 301 11.01 9.13 1.35
CA PRO A 301 12.17 9.68 0.70
C PRO A 301 12.62 11.02 1.33
N LEU A 302 11.69 11.83 1.82
CA LEU A 302 12.02 13.12 2.43
C LEU A 302 12.65 12.96 3.81
N LEU A 303 12.17 11.99 4.60
CA LEU A 303 12.79 11.63 5.87
C LEU A 303 14.19 11.02 5.66
N PHE A 304 14.36 10.16 4.65
CA PHE A 304 15.67 9.65 4.27
C PHE A 304 16.63 10.79 3.92
N TYR A 305 16.20 11.74 3.10
CA TYR A 305 16.96 12.93 2.77
C TYR A 305 17.40 13.70 4.01
N ALA A 306 16.44 14.03 4.90
CA ALA A 306 16.74 14.78 6.13
C ALA A 306 17.77 14.07 7.02
N MET A 307 17.62 12.75 7.21
CA MET A 307 18.52 11.95 8.05
C MET A 307 19.93 11.83 7.49
N VAL A 308 20.09 11.80 6.16
CA VAL A 308 21.40 11.71 5.50
C VAL A 308 22.10 13.07 5.47
N LYS A 309 21.34 14.15 5.25
CA LYS A 309 21.87 15.52 5.26
C LYS A 309 22.10 16.05 6.68
N GLU A 310 21.57 15.37 7.70
CA GLU A 310 21.51 15.86 9.09
C GLU A 310 20.88 17.25 9.16
N ASP A 311 19.80 17.45 8.38
CA ASP A 311 19.06 18.71 8.28
C ASP A 311 17.56 18.47 8.12
N ALA A 312 16.78 18.85 9.14
CA ALA A 312 15.32 18.71 9.16
C ALA A 312 14.58 19.87 8.47
N THR A 313 15.26 20.85 7.90
CA THR A 313 14.63 22.08 7.40
C THR A 313 13.56 21.81 6.35
N VAL A 314 13.89 21.04 5.28
CA VAL A 314 12.95 20.71 4.21
C VAL A 314 11.81 19.82 4.71
N LEU A 315 12.14 18.81 5.53
CA LEU A 315 11.14 17.94 6.16
C LEU A 315 10.17 18.74 7.05
N SER A 316 10.68 19.67 7.84
CA SER A 316 9.87 20.55 8.69
C SER A 316 8.97 21.49 7.88
N GLN A 317 9.49 22.02 6.77
CA GLN A 317 8.71 22.87 5.87
C GLN A 317 7.56 22.10 5.23
N TRP A 318 7.82 20.91 4.71
CA TRP A 318 6.80 20.03 4.15
C TRP A 318 5.76 19.64 5.22
N ALA A 319 6.20 19.23 6.41
CA ALA A 319 5.30 18.80 7.47
C ALA A 319 4.33 19.90 7.95
N LYS A 320 4.70 21.18 7.83
CA LYS A 320 3.79 22.31 8.10
C LYS A 320 2.61 22.38 7.13
N GLY A 321 2.79 21.88 5.91
CA GLY A 321 1.77 21.87 4.87
C GLY A 321 0.79 20.70 4.98
N LEU A 322 1.02 19.74 5.89
CA LEU A 322 0.10 18.62 6.08
C LEU A 322 -1.22 19.15 6.64
N TYR A 323 -2.30 18.82 5.95
CA TYR A 323 -3.64 19.25 6.32
C TYR A 323 -4.66 18.14 6.09
N LEU A 324 -5.64 18.02 6.96
CA LEU A 324 -6.77 17.10 6.87
C LEU A 324 -8.07 17.90 6.96
N GLU A 325 -8.90 17.81 5.94
CA GLU A 325 -10.17 18.55 5.87
C GLU A 325 -11.26 17.96 6.74
N SER A 326 -11.22 16.65 6.96
CA SER A 326 -12.25 15.89 7.66
C SER A 326 -11.67 15.05 8.79
N ALA A 327 -12.45 14.87 9.87
CA ALA A 327 -12.15 13.91 10.93
C ALA A 327 -12.24 12.45 10.46
N ASN A 328 -12.85 12.20 9.29
CA ASN A 328 -12.97 10.86 8.70
C ASN A 328 -11.78 10.48 7.81
N ASN A 329 -10.85 11.41 7.56
CA ASN A 329 -9.70 11.18 6.73
C ASN A 329 -8.41 11.25 7.54
N THR A 330 -7.40 10.48 7.15
CA THR A 330 -6.07 10.59 7.73
C THR A 330 -5.00 10.02 6.78
N PHE A 331 -3.73 10.31 7.10
CA PHE A 331 -2.59 9.74 6.38
C PHE A 331 -2.24 8.36 6.92
N PHE A 332 -1.82 7.48 6.02
CA PHE A 332 -1.14 6.23 6.34
C PHE A 332 0.36 6.50 6.29
N ASN A 333 0.96 6.73 7.45
CA ASN A 333 2.37 7.08 7.58
C ASN A 333 3.22 5.82 7.60
N PHE A 334 4.14 5.70 6.66
CA PHE A 334 5.10 4.60 6.58
C PHE A 334 6.49 5.13 6.19
N THR A 335 7.52 4.38 6.45
CA THR A 335 8.89 4.67 6.00
C THR A 335 9.39 3.61 5.02
N ALA A 336 8.87 2.40 5.13
CA ALA A 336 9.19 1.28 4.26
C ALA A 336 7.97 0.38 4.06
N SER A 337 7.95 -0.32 2.95
CA SER A 337 7.03 -1.41 2.62
C SER A 337 7.79 -2.51 1.85
N HIS A 338 7.08 -3.38 1.18
CA HIS A 338 7.64 -4.37 0.24
C HIS A 338 8.22 -3.74 -1.04
N ASP A 339 7.83 -2.51 -1.35
CA ASP A 339 8.38 -1.70 -2.43
C ASP A 339 9.71 -1.05 -2.03
N GLY A 340 10.41 -0.46 -2.97
CA GLY A 340 11.48 0.46 -2.67
C GLY A 340 10.95 1.84 -2.25
N ILE A 341 11.85 2.76 -1.98
CA ILE A 341 11.52 4.14 -1.63
C ILE A 341 11.16 4.89 -2.91
N GLY A 342 9.88 5.23 -3.10
CA GLY A 342 9.42 6.01 -4.24
C GLY A 342 9.93 7.44 -4.20
N VAL A 343 10.42 7.97 -5.34
CA VAL A 343 11.01 9.32 -5.39
C VAL A 343 10.17 10.35 -6.14
N ARG A 344 9.12 9.92 -6.86
CA ARG A 344 8.18 10.86 -7.51
C ARG A 344 7.59 11.92 -6.56
N PRO A 345 7.22 11.59 -5.32
CA PRO A 345 6.70 12.57 -4.38
C PRO A 345 7.67 13.68 -3.98
N LEU A 346 8.95 13.57 -4.36
CA LEU A 346 9.95 14.63 -4.16
C LEU A 346 9.95 15.67 -5.31
N GLU A 347 9.23 15.41 -6.41
CA GLU A 347 9.10 16.36 -7.53
C GLU A 347 8.54 17.71 -6.99
N GLY A 348 9.25 18.79 -7.26
CA GLY A 348 8.92 20.14 -6.76
C GLY A 348 9.31 20.42 -5.29
N ILE A 349 9.84 19.42 -4.54
CA ILE A 349 10.32 19.59 -3.16
C ILE A 349 11.86 19.64 -3.12
N LEU A 350 12.52 18.74 -3.83
CA LEU A 350 13.99 18.70 -3.93
C LEU A 350 14.46 19.05 -5.33
N ASP A 351 15.59 19.71 -5.40
CA ASP A 351 16.28 19.91 -6.68
C ASP A 351 16.79 18.58 -7.26
N PRO A 352 16.85 18.42 -8.59
CA PRO A 352 17.36 17.20 -9.23
C PRO A 352 18.74 16.77 -8.74
N ALA A 353 19.66 17.71 -8.49
CA ALA A 353 20.99 17.41 -7.98
C ALA A 353 20.98 16.80 -6.57
N GLU A 354 20.01 17.17 -5.73
CA GLU A 354 19.86 16.56 -4.40
C GLU A 354 19.33 15.12 -4.50
N LEU A 355 18.42 14.86 -5.44
CA LEU A 355 17.96 13.50 -5.73
C LEU A 355 19.09 12.63 -6.28
N ASP A 356 19.92 13.15 -7.19
CA ASP A 356 21.10 12.44 -7.69
C ASP A 356 22.06 12.09 -6.55
N GLY A 357 22.24 13.01 -5.59
CA GLY A 357 23.02 12.76 -4.38
C GLY A 357 22.48 11.58 -3.54
N LEU A 358 21.15 11.48 -3.37
CA LEU A 358 20.53 10.34 -2.69
C LEU A 358 20.72 9.03 -3.46
N ILE A 359 20.61 9.06 -4.79
CA ILE A 359 20.84 7.90 -5.65
C ILE A 359 22.26 7.35 -5.48
N GLU A 360 23.28 8.22 -5.49
CA GLU A 360 24.67 7.80 -5.30
C GLU A 360 24.90 7.20 -3.90
N ILE A 361 24.27 7.76 -2.86
CA ILE A 361 24.31 7.18 -1.50
C ILE A 361 23.69 5.79 -1.48
N VAL A 362 22.53 5.59 -2.11
CA VAL A 362 21.86 4.28 -2.20
C VAL A 362 22.75 3.25 -2.90
N LYS A 363 23.34 3.61 -4.05
CA LYS A 363 24.25 2.73 -4.80
C LYS A 363 25.49 2.37 -3.97
N ALA A 364 26.10 3.36 -3.31
CA ALA A 364 27.29 3.16 -2.46
C ALA A 364 27.01 2.22 -1.28
N ASN A 365 25.74 2.14 -0.80
CA ASN A 365 25.32 1.26 0.28
C ASN A 365 24.66 -0.05 -0.20
N GLY A 366 24.93 -0.46 -1.44
CA GLY A 366 24.51 -1.75 -1.98
C GLY A 366 23.06 -1.80 -2.48
N GLY A 367 22.36 -0.66 -2.49
CA GLY A 367 21.04 -0.54 -3.07
C GLY A 367 21.05 -0.45 -4.60
N ARG A 368 19.85 -0.43 -5.17
CA ARG A 368 19.61 -0.33 -6.62
C ARG A 368 18.55 0.73 -6.91
N VAL A 369 18.48 1.19 -8.16
CA VAL A 369 17.51 2.19 -8.61
C VAL A 369 16.69 1.61 -9.75
N SER A 370 15.39 1.72 -9.65
CA SER A 370 14.46 1.44 -10.75
C SER A 370 14.06 2.76 -11.42
N TYR A 371 13.89 2.71 -12.75
CA TYR A 371 13.58 3.87 -13.57
C TYR A 371 12.21 3.73 -14.22
N LYS A 372 11.56 4.85 -14.47
CA LYS A 372 10.36 4.96 -15.33
C LYS A 372 10.74 5.58 -16.67
N GLN A 373 9.97 5.23 -17.71
CA GLN A 373 10.10 5.87 -19.02
C GLN A 373 9.24 7.15 -19.08
N ASN A 374 9.83 8.22 -19.56
CA ASN A 374 9.13 9.48 -19.80
C ASN A 374 8.54 9.49 -21.23
N PRO A 375 7.55 10.39 -21.52
CA PRO A 375 6.93 10.50 -22.85
C PRO A 375 7.92 10.83 -23.97
N ASP A 376 9.03 11.51 -23.67
CA ASP A 376 10.10 11.85 -24.61
C ASP A 376 11.09 10.70 -24.87
N GLY A 377 10.86 9.53 -24.25
CA GLY A 377 11.75 8.37 -24.36
C GLY A 377 12.95 8.37 -23.39
N SER A 378 13.14 9.42 -22.61
CA SER A 378 14.13 9.45 -21.54
C SER A 378 13.70 8.61 -20.35
N GLU A 379 14.62 8.32 -19.44
CA GLU A 379 14.33 7.64 -18.17
C GLU A 379 14.55 8.57 -16.99
N SER A 380 13.71 8.46 -15.97
CA SER A 380 13.91 9.15 -14.70
C SER A 380 13.80 8.18 -13.51
N PRO A 381 14.51 8.46 -12.41
CA PRO A 381 14.42 7.64 -11.22
C PRO A 381 12.98 7.51 -10.73
N TYR A 382 12.58 6.29 -10.37
CA TYR A 382 11.24 5.99 -9.88
C TYR A 382 11.26 5.48 -8.44
N GLU A 383 12.24 4.59 -8.12
CA GLU A 383 12.25 3.87 -6.87
C GLU A 383 13.68 3.50 -6.46
N LEU A 384 14.01 3.72 -5.18
CA LEU A 384 15.27 3.34 -4.57
C LEU A 384 15.09 2.00 -3.84
N ASN A 385 15.71 0.94 -4.34
CA ASN A 385 15.61 -0.41 -3.81
C ASN A 385 16.74 -0.66 -2.81
N ILE A 386 16.44 -0.45 -1.55
CA ILE A 386 17.33 -0.60 -0.40
C ILE A 386 16.47 -0.80 0.85
N THR A 387 16.93 -1.56 1.85
CA THR A 387 16.23 -1.56 3.14
C THR A 387 16.31 -0.17 3.77
N TYR A 388 15.25 0.24 4.46
CA TYR A 388 15.23 1.57 5.08
C TYR A 388 16.30 1.70 6.18
N VAL A 389 16.63 0.59 6.83
CA VAL A 389 17.75 0.53 7.81
C VAL A 389 19.06 0.88 7.13
N ASP A 390 19.40 0.26 5.99
CA ASP A 390 20.65 0.55 5.28
C ASP A 390 20.66 1.94 4.65
N ALA A 391 19.53 2.44 4.21
CA ALA A 391 19.39 3.81 3.73
C ALA A 391 19.72 4.84 4.83
N ILE A 392 19.09 4.71 6.00
CA ILE A 392 19.28 5.64 7.13
C ILE A 392 20.68 5.53 7.73
N LEU A 393 21.28 4.34 7.74
CA LEU A 393 22.62 4.11 8.29
C LEU A 393 23.74 4.38 7.28
N ALA A 394 23.41 4.86 6.07
CA ALA A 394 24.42 5.20 5.07
C ALA A 394 25.46 6.18 5.62
N GLY A 395 26.75 5.88 5.39
CA GLY A 395 27.86 6.70 5.86
C GLY A 395 28.12 6.67 7.37
N THR A 396 27.43 5.79 8.12
CA THR A 396 27.62 5.63 9.57
C THR A 396 28.16 4.25 9.93
N THR A 397 28.56 4.07 11.20
CA THR A 397 28.88 2.73 11.71
C THR A 397 27.61 1.87 11.75
N SER A 398 27.69 0.64 11.28
CA SER A 398 26.54 -0.28 11.11
C SER A 398 25.81 -0.67 12.41
N SER A 399 26.24 -0.19 13.57
CA SER A 399 25.66 -0.51 14.88
C SER A 399 24.77 0.60 15.46
N ARG A 400 24.51 1.69 14.72
CA ARG A 400 23.74 2.85 15.21
C ARG A 400 22.22 2.60 15.14
N ALA A 401 21.71 1.73 16.02
CA ALA A 401 20.27 1.53 16.18
C ALA A 401 19.51 2.83 16.53
N ASP A 402 20.14 3.71 17.32
CA ASP A 402 19.62 5.01 17.72
C ASP A 402 19.28 5.92 16.53
N LYS A 403 20.16 6.01 15.52
CA LYS A 403 19.91 6.81 14.31
C LYS A 403 18.71 6.29 13.52
N PHE A 404 18.62 4.97 13.35
CA PHE A 404 17.45 4.37 12.71
C PHE A 404 16.16 4.62 13.50
N LEU A 405 16.18 4.41 14.81
CA LEU A 405 15.03 4.64 15.68
C LEU A 405 14.60 6.10 15.72
N ALA A 406 15.54 7.06 15.60
CA ALA A 406 15.22 8.48 15.47
C ALA A 406 14.35 8.76 14.24
N SER A 407 14.66 8.15 13.09
CA SER A 407 13.82 8.27 11.89
C SER A 407 12.40 7.71 12.11
N GLN A 408 12.28 6.59 12.82
CA GLN A 408 10.99 5.99 13.13
C GLN A 408 10.21 6.84 14.15
N ALA A 409 10.88 7.46 15.11
CA ALA A 409 10.24 8.37 16.06
C ALA A 409 9.60 9.59 15.37
N ILE A 410 10.23 10.11 14.32
CA ILE A 410 9.65 11.19 13.49
C ILE A 410 8.37 10.70 12.79
N GLN A 411 8.39 9.54 12.13
CA GLN A 411 7.19 8.94 11.51
C GLN A 411 6.05 8.83 12.51
N TYR A 412 6.33 8.32 13.71
CA TYR A 412 5.33 8.06 14.76
C TYR A 412 4.81 9.32 15.44
N ALA A 413 5.50 10.44 15.31
CA ALA A 413 5.07 11.72 15.86
C ALA A 413 4.15 12.52 14.91
N LEU A 414 4.20 12.26 13.60
CA LEU A 414 3.38 12.94 12.59
C LEU A 414 1.89 12.60 12.72
N PRO A 415 0.96 13.49 12.24
CA PRO A 415 -0.46 13.18 12.14
C PRO A 415 -0.68 12.02 11.16
N GLY A 416 -1.51 11.07 11.54
CA GLY A 416 -1.80 9.88 10.75
C GLY A 416 -1.73 8.57 11.53
N VAL A 417 -2.14 7.48 10.88
CA VAL A 417 -1.98 6.10 11.36
C VAL A 417 -0.59 5.61 10.97
N PRO A 418 0.29 5.27 11.93
CA PRO A 418 1.60 4.77 11.59
C PRO A 418 1.56 3.31 11.16
N ALA A 419 2.35 2.99 10.15
CA ALA A 419 2.55 1.64 9.65
C ALA A 419 4.04 1.29 9.65
N THR A 420 4.36 0.11 10.15
CA THR A 420 5.72 -0.40 10.23
C THR A 420 5.86 -1.65 9.37
N TYR A 421 6.80 -1.62 8.45
CA TYR A 421 7.17 -2.82 7.70
C TYR A 421 7.94 -3.79 8.60
N ILE A 422 7.64 -5.09 8.47
CA ILE A 422 8.24 -6.12 9.34
C ILE A 422 9.77 -6.07 9.34
N HIS A 423 10.40 -5.80 8.19
CA HIS A 423 11.85 -5.72 8.10
C HIS A 423 12.43 -4.48 8.77
N SER A 424 11.70 -3.36 8.80
CA SER A 424 12.07 -2.19 9.60
C SER A 424 11.95 -2.48 11.09
N LEU A 425 10.86 -3.11 11.52
CA LEU A 425 10.66 -3.52 12.93
C LEU A 425 11.75 -4.45 13.42
N LEU A 426 12.16 -5.40 12.58
CA LEU A 426 13.19 -6.41 12.88
C LEU A 426 14.62 -5.90 12.63
N GLY A 427 14.84 -4.65 12.19
CA GLY A 427 16.17 -4.15 11.88
C GLY A 427 16.89 -4.92 10.78
N SER A 428 16.15 -5.45 9.80
CA SER A 428 16.73 -6.25 8.71
C SER A 428 17.59 -5.40 7.79
N ARG A 429 18.68 -5.98 7.31
CA ARG A 429 19.63 -5.36 6.38
C ARG A 429 19.35 -5.83 4.94
N ASN A 430 20.01 -5.23 3.97
CA ASN A 430 19.90 -5.59 2.55
C ASN A 430 20.14 -7.08 2.32
N TRP A 431 19.16 -7.77 1.76
CA TRP A 431 19.28 -9.17 1.37
C TRP A 431 19.87 -9.30 -0.04
N VAL A 432 21.18 -9.03 -0.14
CA VAL A 432 21.92 -9.02 -1.41
C VAL A 432 21.88 -10.39 -2.10
N GLU A 433 21.95 -11.47 -1.32
CA GLU A 433 21.90 -12.83 -1.87
C GLU A 433 20.55 -13.15 -2.53
N GLY A 434 19.44 -12.71 -1.95
CA GLY A 434 18.12 -12.85 -2.55
C GLY A 434 18.01 -12.12 -3.90
N VAL A 435 18.60 -10.93 -4.00
CA VAL A 435 18.66 -10.20 -5.29
C VAL A 435 19.45 -10.97 -6.35
N LYS A 436 20.56 -11.62 -5.99
CA LYS A 436 21.33 -12.46 -6.92
C LYS A 436 20.53 -13.67 -7.38
N GLN A 437 19.78 -14.30 -6.47
CA GLN A 437 18.97 -15.49 -6.76
C GLN A 437 17.78 -15.17 -7.67
N THR A 438 17.10 -14.06 -7.44
CA THR A 438 15.86 -13.72 -8.15
C THR A 438 16.06 -12.80 -9.36
N GLY A 439 17.18 -12.07 -9.40
CA GLY A 439 17.42 -11.02 -10.38
C GLY A 439 16.57 -9.75 -10.18
N ARG A 440 15.70 -9.72 -9.17
CA ARG A 440 14.75 -8.62 -8.91
C ARG A 440 15.28 -7.66 -7.85
N ALA A 441 15.30 -6.36 -8.16
CA ALA A 441 15.83 -5.34 -7.25
C ALA A 441 15.08 -5.27 -5.91
N ARG A 442 13.75 -5.37 -5.92
CA ARG A 442 12.89 -5.30 -4.73
C ARG A 442 13.12 -6.44 -3.73
N THR A 443 13.65 -7.59 -4.18
CA THR A 443 13.98 -8.72 -3.30
C THR A 443 14.94 -8.35 -2.17
N ILE A 444 15.73 -7.28 -2.36
CA ILE A 444 16.65 -6.76 -1.35
C ILE A 444 15.98 -6.48 0.00
N ASN A 445 14.68 -6.21 -0.01
CA ASN A 445 13.85 -5.84 1.14
C ASN A 445 12.76 -6.88 1.47
N ARG A 446 12.87 -8.13 0.96
CA ARG A 446 11.83 -9.17 1.07
C ARG A 446 12.38 -10.51 1.56
N GLU A 447 13.39 -10.49 2.47
CA GLU A 447 13.98 -11.70 3.04
C GLU A 447 12.91 -12.51 3.80
N LYS A 448 12.92 -13.84 3.59
CA LYS A 448 12.08 -14.77 4.37
C LYS A 448 12.92 -15.29 5.53
N LEU A 449 12.56 -14.89 6.75
CA LEU A 449 13.38 -15.14 7.94
C LEU A 449 13.02 -16.47 8.61
N PRO A 450 14.00 -17.40 8.81
CA PRO A 450 13.80 -18.56 9.68
C PRO A 450 13.51 -18.09 11.11
N VAL A 451 12.34 -18.45 11.66
CA VAL A 451 11.86 -17.91 12.95
C VAL A 451 12.76 -18.30 14.12
N ASP A 452 13.34 -19.50 14.11
CA ASP A 452 14.23 -19.96 15.19
C ASP A 452 15.52 -19.13 15.25
N LYS A 453 16.11 -18.82 14.08
CA LYS A 453 17.25 -17.91 13.98
C LYS A 453 16.88 -16.52 14.47
N LEU A 454 15.74 -15.99 14.02
CA LEU A 454 15.23 -14.69 14.44
C LEU A 454 15.08 -14.62 15.96
N ILE A 455 14.44 -15.62 16.59
CA ILE A 455 14.26 -15.67 18.04
C ILE A 455 15.60 -15.73 18.76
N SER A 456 16.57 -16.51 18.25
CA SER A 456 17.92 -16.54 18.80
C SER A 456 18.59 -15.17 18.79
N GLU A 457 18.47 -14.42 17.67
CA GLU A 457 19.01 -13.06 17.55
C GLU A 457 18.28 -12.06 18.48
N LEU A 458 16.96 -12.21 18.67
CA LEU A 458 16.18 -11.37 19.58
C LEU A 458 16.50 -11.66 21.06
N ASN A 459 16.93 -12.86 21.40
CA ASN A 459 17.35 -13.22 22.76
C ASN A 459 18.75 -12.74 23.12
N ASP A 460 19.53 -12.26 22.16
CA ASP A 460 20.83 -11.62 22.40
C ASP A 460 20.64 -10.10 22.50
N PRO A 461 20.68 -9.50 23.70
CA PRO A 461 20.47 -8.07 23.90
C PRO A 461 21.53 -7.18 23.24
N GLU A 462 22.71 -7.74 22.93
CA GLU A 462 23.78 -7.02 22.24
C GLU A 462 23.61 -7.03 20.72
N SER A 463 22.72 -7.89 20.18
CA SER A 463 22.44 -7.90 18.75
C SER A 463 21.80 -6.59 18.29
N PHE A 464 22.17 -6.16 17.09
CA PHE A 464 21.54 -4.98 16.47
C PHE A 464 20.02 -5.17 16.34
N ARG A 465 19.58 -6.37 15.97
CA ARG A 465 18.18 -6.75 15.80
C ARG A 465 17.38 -6.61 17.10
N ALA A 466 17.87 -7.14 18.21
CA ALA A 466 17.20 -7.04 19.50
C ALA A 466 17.10 -5.58 19.96
N ARG A 467 18.17 -4.79 19.82
CA ARG A 467 18.17 -3.37 20.16
C ARG A 467 17.15 -2.57 19.35
N VAL A 468 17.09 -2.78 18.03
CA VAL A 468 16.09 -2.13 17.19
C VAL A 468 14.69 -2.59 17.59
N PHE A 469 14.43 -3.87 17.61
CA PHE A 469 13.11 -4.45 17.82
C PHE A 469 12.47 -4.03 19.13
N PHE A 470 13.15 -4.24 20.25
CA PHE A 470 12.58 -3.91 21.58
C PHE A 470 12.45 -2.41 21.81
N SER A 471 13.39 -1.60 21.31
CA SER A 471 13.27 -0.15 21.39
C SER A 471 12.14 0.38 20.53
N TYR A 472 11.94 -0.20 19.34
CA TYR A 472 10.83 0.17 18.47
C TYR A 472 9.47 -0.21 19.09
N LEU A 473 9.35 -1.42 19.65
CA LEU A 473 8.13 -1.81 20.38
C LEU A 473 7.85 -0.88 21.58
N ASN A 474 8.89 -0.44 22.28
CA ASN A 474 8.73 0.52 23.37
C ASN A 474 8.25 1.89 22.88
N LEU A 475 8.79 2.38 21.75
CA LEU A 475 8.31 3.61 21.08
C LEU A 475 6.82 3.51 20.75
N ILE A 476 6.40 2.42 20.10
CA ILE A 476 5.01 2.15 19.75
C ILE A 476 4.10 2.16 20.99
N LYS A 477 4.45 1.38 22.01
CA LYS A 477 3.67 1.28 23.25
C LYS A 477 3.60 2.62 24.01
N THR A 478 4.65 3.43 23.95
CA THR A 478 4.68 4.76 24.56
C THR A 478 3.73 5.70 23.84
N ARG A 479 3.77 5.73 22.50
CA ARG A 479 2.89 6.54 21.67
C ARG A 479 1.41 6.20 21.90
N LYS A 480 1.05 4.93 21.87
CA LYS A 480 -0.35 4.46 22.04
C LYS A 480 -1.02 4.95 23.33
N LYS A 481 -0.25 5.16 24.39
CA LYS A 481 -0.76 5.66 25.68
C LYS A 481 -1.13 7.14 25.66
N GLN A 482 -0.85 7.87 24.59
CA GLN A 482 -0.94 9.31 24.55
C GLN A 482 -2.03 9.78 23.58
N SER A 483 -3.12 10.34 24.10
CA SER A 483 -4.23 10.85 23.29
C SER A 483 -3.83 11.94 22.29
N ALA A 484 -2.73 12.67 22.57
CA ALA A 484 -2.18 13.67 21.66
C ALA A 484 -1.68 13.09 20.34
N PHE A 485 -1.44 11.78 20.27
CA PHE A 485 -1.08 11.10 19.02
C PHE A 485 -2.28 10.48 18.28
N HIS A 486 -3.50 10.83 18.64
CA HIS A 486 -4.66 10.51 17.79
C HIS A 486 -4.36 10.98 16.36
N PRO A 487 -4.65 10.16 15.31
CA PRO A 487 -4.28 10.50 13.93
C PRO A 487 -4.71 11.90 13.50
N ASN A 488 -5.89 12.34 13.91
CA ASN A 488 -6.48 13.62 13.56
C ASN A 488 -6.30 14.70 14.66
N ALA A 489 -5.47 14.45 15.68
CA ALA A 489 -5.16 15.48 16.68
C ALA A 489 -4.35 16.61 16.05
N GLY A 490 -4.62 17.85 16.47
CA GLY A 490 -3.92 19.04 16.01
C GLY A 490 -2.41 18.96 16.26
N PHE A 491 -1.65 19.69 15.46
CA PHE A 491 -0.19 19.75 15.61
C PHE A 491 0.39 21.10 15.18
N SER A 492 1.63 21.34 15.57
CA SER A 492 2.46 22.45 15.09
C SER A 492 3.90 21.98 14.94
N ILE A 493 4.52 22.34 13.83
CA ILE A 493 5.96 22.09 13.63
C ILE A 493 6.76 23.18 14.32
N LEU A 494 7.76 22.76 15.10
CA LEU A 494 8.62 23.63 15.88
C LEU A 494 9.95 23.85 15.12
N GLN A 495 10.27 25.10 14.87
CA GLN A 495 11.57 25.48 14.28
C GLN A 495 12.53 25.82 15.40
N ILE A 496 13.32 24.84 15.83
CA ILE A 496 14.27 24.96 16.95
C ILE A 496 15.70 25.08 16.41
N ASP A 497 16.12 24.10 15.65
CA ASP A 497 17.45 23.98 15.07
C ASP A 497 17.34 23.13 13.79
N PRO A 498 18.13 23.38 12.72
CA PRO A 498 18.13 22.54 11.53
C PRO A 498 18.40 21.04 11.81
N LYS A 499 19.15 20.71 12.85
CA LYS A 499 19.43 19.33 13.26
C LYS A 499 18.35 18.68 14.12
N VAL A 500 17.26 19.40 14.41
CA VAL A 500 16.18 18.90 15.27
C VAL A 500 14.84 18.98 14.55
N PHE A 501 14.24 17.82 14.27
CA PHE A 501 12.83 17.78 13.91
C PHE A 501 11.98 17.93 15.16
N GLY A 502 11.18 18.99 15.23
CA GLY A 502 10.32 19.28 16.38
C GLY A 502 8.86 19.34 15.97
N ILE A 503 8.01 18.62 16.69
CA ILE A 503 6.55 18.68 16.53
C ILE A 503 5.87 18.74 17.90
N LYS A 504 4.87 19.63 18.03
CA LYS A 504 3.95 19.64 19.15
C LYS A 504 2.63 19.03 18.69
N ARG A 505 2.12 18.05 19.43
CA ARG A 505 0.82 17.41 19.22
C ARG A 505 -0.15 17.88 20.32
N TYR A 506 -1.40 18.11 19.93
CA TYR A 506 -2.45 18.63 20.82
C TYR A 506 -3.51 17.54 21.04
N GLY A 507 -3.48 16.87 22.19
CA GLY A 507 -4.55 15.98 22.62
C GLY A 507 -5.65 16.74 23.35
N LYS A 508 -6.69 16.03 23.74
CA LYS A 508 -7.84 16.59 24.46
C LYS A 508 -7.43 17.20 25.80
N ASP A 509 -6.58 16.49 26.55
CA ASP A 509 -6.21 16.86 27.93
C ASP A 509 -4.68 17.02 28.10
N GLN A 510 -3.92 16.98 27.00
CA GLN A 510 -2.46 17.04 27.04
C GLN A 510 -1.88 17.65 25.76
N SER A 511 -0.66 18.16 25.88
CA SER A 511 0.18 18.49 24.72
C SER A 511 1.51 17.78 24.84
N ILE A 512 2.02 17.23 23.74
CA ILE A 512 3.30 16.53 23.71
C ILE A 512 4.23 17.25 22.74
N TYR A 513 5.44 17.47 23.19
CA TYR A 513 6.56 17.95 22.39
C TYR A 513 7.42 16.75 22.03
N ALA A 514 7.45 16.37 20.76
CA ALA A 514 8.33 15.34 20.25
C ALA A 514 9.50 16.03 19.53
N LEU A 515 10.70 15.87 20.08
CA LEU A 515 11.94 16.46 19.56
C LEU A 515 12.88 15.33 19.19
N THR A 516 13.32 15.31 17.94
CA THR A 516 14.23 14.30 17.43
C THR A 516 15.46 14.96 16.85
N ASN A 517 16.62 14.65 17.42
CA ASN A 517 17.91 15.02 16.85
C ASN A 517 18.24 14.08 15.69
N ILE A 518 18.62 14.62 14.53
CA ILE A 518 18.83 13.85 13.29
C ILE A 518 20.29 13.84 12.85
#